data_cdb3ea5a8c17d6c0d2c8322dede696c9
#
_entry.id   cdb3ea5a8c17d6c0d2c8322dede696c9
#
_cell.length_a   1.000
_cell.length_b   1.000
_cell.length_c   1.000
_cell.angle_alpha   90.00
_cell.angle_beta   90.00
_cell.angle_gamma   90.00
#
_symmetry.space_group_name_H-M   'P 1'
#
loop_
_entity.id
_entity.type
_entity.pdbx_description
1 polymer ?
#
loop_
_entity_poly.entity_id
_entity_poly.type
_entity_poly.pdbx_seq_one_letter_code
_entity_poly.pdbx_strand_id
1 'polypeptide(L)'
;MQFRDLQRQYGALRTEMEAAILNAASSGAYIMGPQVAQLEQQLADYVGIKHCITCANGTDALRLALMALGICPGDAVFVPDFTFFATAEAVAMVGATPIFVDVRPDTYNIDIDDLEQKIKAVSDNHDLCPKGVIAVDLFGLPADYLRLQSVCKQFNLFLVEDGAQGFGGSINGRKACSFGDISTTSFFPAKPLGCYGDGGALFTDNDDYAALLRSLRVHGKGSDKYDNVRLGLNSRLDTLQAAVLQVKLRHFDEEMVAVNRIAEKYNTLLKGKVTIPEIPEGTISSWAQYTIQTDNRDELQARLKAADIPSMVYYPRTMSRQTAFSHLNQKPCPVADRLSKTVLSLPMHPYLTDEEIETVASLI
;
A
#
# COMPACT_ATOMS: atom_id res chain seq x y z
N MET A 1 6.04 16.46 19.06
CA MET A 1 5.91 16.10 17.62
C MET A 1 5.31 14.70 17.49
N GLN A 2 4.47 14.43 16.50
CA GLN A 2 3.92 13.09 16.23
C GLN A 2 4.57 12.51 14.96
N PHE A 3 4.69 11.17 14.88
CA PHE A 3 5.20 10.50 13.68
C PHE A 3 4.27 10.73 12.47
N ARG A 4 2.96 10.64 12.68
CA ARG A 4 1.87 11.06 11.79
C ARG A 4 0.80 11.74 12.64
N ASP A 5 0.57 13.04 12.42
CA ASP A 5 -0.29 13.84 13.29
C ASP A 5 -1.74 13.89 12.81
N LEU A 6 -2.49 12.85 13.19
CA LEU A 6 -3.92 12.76 12.87
C LEU A 6 -4.77 13.77 13.64
N GLN A 7 -4.26 14.29 14.78
CA GLN A 7 -4.98 15.32 15.55
C GLN A 7 -4.92 16.68 14.84
N ARG A 8 -3.74 17.07 14.29
CA ARG A 8 -3.64 18.29 13.46
C ARG A 8 -4.50 18.17 12.20
N GLN A 9 -4.53 17.01 11.53
CA GLN A 9 -5.42 16.77 10.38
C GLN A 9 -6.89 16.92 10.77
N TYR A 10 -7.32 16.28 11.87
CA TYR A 10 -8.69 16.44 12.36
C TYR A 10 -9.02 17.90 12.69
N GLY A 11 -8.11 18.62 13.37
CA GLY A 11 -8.31 20.04 13.70
C GLY A 11 -8.51 20.92 12.47
N ALA A 12 -7.73 20.67 11.40
CA ALA A 12 -7.84 21.41 10.14
C ALA A 12 -9.17 21.12 9.40
N LEU A 13 -9.68 19.90 9.48
CA LEU A 13 -10.89 19.47 8.75
C LEU A 13 -12.13 19.38 9.63
N ARG A 14 -12.06 19.85 10.88
CA ARG A 14 -13.03 19.55 11.94
C ARG A 14 -14.49 19.82 11.55
N THR A 15 -14.77 21.00 11.04
CA THR A 15 -16.15 21.41 10.74
C THR A 15 -16.80 20.52 9.68
N GLU A 16 -16.09 20.25 8.59
CA GLU A 16 -16.59 19.37 7.52
C GLU A 16 -16.69 17.93 8.00
N MET A 17 -15.72 17.47 8.78
CA MET A 17 -15.63 16.11 9.30
C MET A 17 -16.79 15.80 10.26
N GLU A 18 -17.02 16.66 11.26
CA GLU A 18 -18.11 16.49 12.20
C GLU A 18 -19.47 16.49 11.50
N ALA A 19 -19.68 17.40 10.54
CA ALA A 19 -20.91 17.46 9.75
C ALA A 19 -21.12 16.18 8.91
N ALA A 20 -20.08 15.67 8.26
CA ALA A 20 -20.18 14.45 7.45
C ALA A 20 -20.48 13.21 8.29
N ILE A 21 -19.82 13.06 9.44
CA ILE A 21 -20.04 11.93 10.38
C ILE A 21 -21.46 11.98 10.94
N LEU A 22 -21.93 13.14 11.41
CA LEU A 22 -23.28 13.29 11.97
C LEU A 22 -24.36 13.03 10.91
N ASN A 23 -24.16 13.49 9.67
CA ASN A 23 -25.09 13.21 8.57
C ASN A 23 -25.14 11.71 8.25
N ALA A 24 -24.01 11.04 8.16
CA ALA A 24 -23.98 9.59 7.93
C ALA A 24 -24.62 8.82 9.10
N ALA A 25 -24.34 9.21 10.34
CA ALA A 25 -24.91 8.58 11.54
C ALA A 25 -26.42 8.74 11.62
N SER A 26 -26.95 9.93 11.32
CA SER A 26 -28.40 10.21 11.38
C SER A 26 -29.20 9.52 10.28
N SER A 27 -28.55 9.10 9.18
CA SER A 27 -29.22 8.43 8.06
C SER A 27 -29.71 7.02 8.37
N GLY A 28 -29.10 6.34 9.34
CA GLY A 28 -29.38 4.92 9.66
C GLY A 28 -28.87 3.92 8.62
N ALA A 29 -28.32 4.37 7.47
CA ALA A 29 -27.79 3.53 6.40
C ALA A 29 -26.30 3.24 6.60
N TYR A 30 -25.95 2.47 7.64
CA TYR A 30 -24.58 2.26 8.08
C TYR A 30 -23.75 1.34 7.19
N ILE A 31 -24.39 0.44 6.45
CA ILE A 31 -23.74 -0.54 5.57
C ILE A 31 -24.19 -0.31 4.13
N MET A 32 -23.20 -0.12 3.22
CA MET A 32 -23.47 0.12 1.79
C MET A 32 -24.43 1.28 1.52
N GLY A 33 -24.37 2.33 2.37
CA GLY A 33 -25.13 3.56 2.17
C GLY A 33 -24.67 4.34 0.92
N PRO A 34 -25.38 5.41 0.54
CA PRO A 34 -25.09 6.17 -0.68
C PRO A 34 -23.69 6.77 -0.70
N GLN A 35 -23.10 7.09 0.46
CA GLN A 35 -21.74 7.61 0.58
C GLN A 35 -20.71 6.61 0.04
N VAL A 36 -20.94 5.30 0.18
CA VAL A 36 -20.02 4.27 -0.33
C VAL A 36 -19.97 4.31 -1.85
N ALA A 37 -21.12 4.33 -2.53
CA ALA A 37 -21.15 4.40 -3.99
C ALA A 37 -20.58 5.72 -4.53
N GLN A 38 -20.87 6.83 -3.85
CA GLN A 38 -20.29 8.14 -4.20
C GLN A 38 -18.79 8.16 -4.03
N LEU A 39 -18.26 7.59 -2.95
CA LEU A 39 -16.82 7.48 -2.71
C LEU A 39 -16.14 6.59 -3.76
N GLU A 40 -16.75 5.45 -4.12
CA GLU A 40 -16.23 4.57 -5.17
C GLU A 40 -16.07 5.31 -6.50
N GLN A 41 -17.06 6.13 -6.88
CA GLN A 41 -16.95 6.96 -8.08
C GLN A 41 -15.85 8.02 -7.95
N GLN A 42 -15.79 8.75 -6.84
CA GLN A 42 -14.78 9.79 -6.60
C GLN A 42 -13.35 9.22 -6.59
N LEU A 43 -13.15 8.03 -6.03
CA LEU A 43 -11.86 7.34 -6.03
C LEU A 43 -11.47 6.85 -7.43
N ALA A 44 -12.44 6.32 -8.19
CA ALA A 44 -12.21 5.91 -9.59
C ALA A 44 -11.82 7.12 -10.45
N ASP A 45 -12.52 8.24 -10.31
CA ASP A 45 -12.23 9.50 -11.03
C ASP A 45 -10.85 10.05 -10.62
N TYR A 46 -10.50 10.02 -9.32
CA TYR A 46 -9.21 10.50 -8.82
C TYR A 46 -8.03 9.68 -9.36
N VAL A 47 -8.17 8.36 -9.41
CA VAL A 47 -7.15 7.44 -9.94
C VAL A 47 -7.10 7.47 -11.46
N GLY A 48 -8.22 7.80 -12.12
CA GLY A 48 -8.36 7.75 -13.57
C GLY A 48 -8.58 6.34 -14.11
N ILE A 49 -9.36 5.53 -13.38
CA ILE A 49 -9.67 4.13 -13.71
C ILE A 49 -11.19 3.92 -13.70
N LYS A 50 -11.67 2.90 -14.42
CA LYS A 50 -13.11 2.70 -14.64
C LYS A 50 -13.88 2.29 -13.38
N HIS A 51 -13.30 1.42 -12.55
CA HIS A 51 -13.99 0.85 -11.38
C HIS A 51 -13.16 0.99 -10.12
N CYS A 52 -13.82 1.40 -9.04
CA CYS A 52 -13.37 1.27 -7.68
C CYS A 52 -14.38 0.42 -6.90
N ILE A 53 -13.90 -0.51 -6.10
CA ILE A 53 -14.69 -1.38 -5.23
C ILE A 53 -14.12 -1.28 -3.82
N THR A 54 -14.83 -0.64 -2.89
CA THR A 54 -14.40 -0.53 -1.50
C THR A 54 -14.60 -1.84 -0.73
N CYS A 55 -13.76 -2.08 0.27
CA CYS A 55 -13.80 -3.25 1.13
C CYS A 55 -13.41 -2.90 2.59
N ALA A 56 -13.39 -3.89 3.47
CA ALA A 56 -13.20 -3.67 4.90
C ALA A 56 -11.79 -3.20 5.28
N ASN A 57 -10.75 -3.60 4.57
CA ASN A 57 -9.35 -3.25 4.85
C ASN A 57 -8.43 -3.61 3.67
N GLY A 58 -7.17 -3.18 3.73
CA GLY A 58 -6.18 -3.45 2.67
C GLY A 58 -5.80 -4.92 2.54
N THR A 59 -5.77 -5.70 3.61
CA THR A 59 -5.49 -7.15 3.57
C THR A 59 -6.58 -7.89 2.81
N ASP A 60 -7.85 -7.56 3.08
CA ASP A 60 -8.99 -8.10 2.34
C ASP A 60 -8.96 -7.64 0.87
N ALA A 61 -8.51 -6.42 0.58
CA ALA A 61 -8.35 -5.97 -0.81
C ALA A 61 -7.40 -6.87 -1.58
N LEU A 62 -6.21 -7.17 -1.03
CA LEU A 62 -5.26 -8.11 -1.64
C LEU A 62 -5.86 -9.51 -1.80
N ARG A 63 -6.50 -10.04 -0.76
CA ARG A 63 -7.14 -11.35 -0.79
C ARG A 63 -8.25 -11.43 -1.84
N LEU A 64 -9.12 -10.41 -1.92
CA LEU A 64 -10.18 -10.32 -2.93
C LEU A 64 -9.61 -10.24 -4.35
N ALA A 65 -8.50 -9.51 -4.56
CA ALA A 65 -7.81 -9.45 -5.84
C ALA A 65 -7.34 -10.85 -6.28
N LEU A 66 -6.64 -11.57 -5.39
CA LEU A 66 -6.15 -12.92 -5.68
C LEU A 66 -7.30 -13.92 -5.93
N MET A 67 -8.40 -13.82 -5.17
CA MET A 67 -9.60 -14.62 -5.41
C MET A 67 -10.23 -14.33 -6.78
N ALA A 68 -10.30 -13.06 -7.18
CA ALA A 68 -10.86 -12.65 -8.48
C ALA A 68 -9.98 -13.09 -9.66
N LEU A 69 -8.65 -13.14 -9.47
CA LEU A 69 -7.68 -13.64 -10.45
C LEU A 69 -7.60 -15.18 -10.47
N GLY A 70 -8.37 -15.88 -9.63
CA GLY A 70 -8.42 -17.34 -9.59
C GLY A 70 -7.15 -18.01 -9.04
N ILE A 71 -6.38 -17.28 -8.23
CA ILE A 71 -5.18 -17.81 -7.57
C ILE A 71 -5.59 -18.87 -6.53
N CYS A 72 -4.92 -20.02 -6.56
CA CYS A 72 -5.31 -21.20 -5.77
C CYS A 72 -4.09 -22.03 -5.32
N PRO A 73 -4.28 -23.08 -4.52
CA PRO A 73 -3.22 -24.03 -4.16
C PRO A 73 -2.50 -24.60 -5.39
N GLY A 74 -1.17 -24.64 -5.33
CA GLY A 74 -0.30 -25.04 -6.46
C GLY A 74 0.22 -23.85 -7.28
N ASP A 75 -0.35 -22.66 -7.10
CA ASP A 75 0.15 -21.43 -7.75
C ASP A 75 1.29 -20.81 -6.94
N ALA A 76 2.25 -20.22 -7.66
CA ALA A 76 3.29 -19.35 -7.12
C ALA A 76 2.95 -17.88 -7.41
N VAL A 77 3.00 -17.04 -6.38
CA VAL A 77 2.86 -15.59 -6.49
C VAL A 77 4.13 -14.92 -5.98
N PHE A 78 4.77 -14.13 -6.83
CA PHE A 78 6.02 -13.43 -6.53
C PHE A 78 5.74 -12.15 -5.77
N VAL A 79 6.38 -11.97 -4.61
CA VAL A 79 6.17 -10.83 -3.70
C VAL A 79 7.51 -10.29 -3.21
N PRO A 80 7.65 -8.99 -2.90
CA PRO A 80 8.88 -8.46 -2.30
C PRO A 80 9.16 -9.13 -0.95
N ASP A 81 10.44 -9.46 -0.67
CA ASP A 81 10.88 -9.93 0.66
C ASP A 81 10.90 -8.81 1.72
N PHE A 82 10.89 -7.55 1.25
CA PHE A 82 10.87 -6.36 2.10
C PHE A 82 9.58 -5.56 1.88
N THR A 83 8.54 -5.90 2.64
CA THR A 83 7.22 -5.29 2.59
C THR A 83 6.47 -5.50 3.91
N PHE A 84 5.25 -4.98 4.00
CA PHE A 84 4.32 -5.29 5.09
C PHE A 84 3.81 -6.73 4.97
N PHE A 85 3.56 -7.36 6.11
CA PHE A 85 3.20 -8.78 6.20
C PHE A 85 1.99 -9.17 5.33
N ALA A 86 0.98 -8.31 5.23
CA ALA A 86 -0.25 -8.58 4.49
C ALA A 86 -0.03 -8.95 3.01
N THR A 87 1.02 -8.42 2.36
CA THR A 87 1.33 -8.72 0.96
C THR A 87 1.56 -10.22 0.73
N ALA A 88 2.36 -10.86 1.58
CA ALA A 88 2.62 -12.30 1.50
C ALA A 88 1.53 -13.14 2.18
N GLU A 89 0.95 -12.61 3.27
CA GLU A 89 -0.14 -13.25 4.02
C GLU A 89 -1.35 -13.51 3.12
N ALA A 90 -1.75 -12.54 2.30
CA ALA A 90 -2.89 -12.67 1.39
C ALA A 90 -2.70 -13.83 0.39
N VAL A 91 -1.47 -14.04 -0.09
CA VAL A 91 -1.12 -15.19 -0.96
C VAL A 91 -1.31 -16.51 -0.21
N ALA A 92 -0.78 -16.62 0.99
CA ALA A 92 -0.93 -17.82 1.81
C ALA A 92 -2.40 -18.09 2.19
N MET A 93 -3.20 -17.03 2.43
CA MET A 93 -4.62 -17.14 2.79
C MET A 93 -5.50 -17.70 1.65
N VAL A 94 -5.10 -17.57 0.39
CA VAL A 94 -5.77 -18.23 -0.75
C VAL A 94 -5.19 -19.60 -1.06
N GLY A 95 -4.21 -20.06 -0.27
CA GLY A 95 -3.57 -21.38 -0.39
C GLY A 95 -2.43 -21.43 -1.41
N ALA A 96 -2.09 -20.31 -2.05
CA ALA A 96 -0.95 -20.24 -2.96
C ALA A 96 0.37 -20.06 -2.20
N THR A 97 1.48 -20.24 -2.89
CA THR A 97 2.82 -20.13 -2.31
C THR A 97 3.44 -18.76 -2.65
N PRO A 98 3.75 -17.92 -1.65
CA PRO A 98 4.51 -16.69 -1.90
C PRO A 98 5.97 -17.05 -2.20
N ILE A 99 6.51 -16.50 -3.29
CA ILE A 99 7.93 -16.57 -3.67
C ILE A 99 8.54 -15.21 -3.41
N PHE A 100 9.50 -15.15 -2.50
CA PHE A 100 10.11 -13.90 -2.08
C PHE A 100 11.16 -13.41 -3.08
N VAL A 101 11.01 -12.18 -3.52
CA VAL A 101 11.87 -11.50 -4.50
C VAL A 101 12.62 -10.39 -3.77
N ASP A 102 13.90 -10.19 -4.13
CA ASP A 102 14.71 -9.11 -3.55
C ASP A 102 14.17 -7.75 -3.99
N VAL A 103 14.69 -6.72 -3.36
CA VAL A 103 14.28 -5.33 -3.61
C VAL A 103 15.48 -4.49 -4.00
N ARG A 104 15.24 -3.37 -4.64
CA ARG A 104 16.27 -2.41 -4.97
C ARG A 104 16.68 -1.60 -3.73
N PRO A 105 17.98 -1.34 -3.54
CA PRO A 105 18.44 -0.61 -2.35
C PRO A 105 18.11 0.88 -2.36
N ASP A 106 17.85 1.45 -3.53
CA ASP A 106 17.61 2.87 -3.78
C ASP A 106 16.12 3.25 -3.66
N THR A 107 15.23 2.42 -4.21
CA THR A 107 13.78 2.64 -4.26
C THR A 107 13.00 1.79 -3.26
N TYR A 108 13.63 0.77 -2.68
CA TYR A 108 13.01 -0.25 -1.82
C TYR A 108 11.96 -1.14 -2.51
N ASN A 109 11.64 -0.88 -3.76
CA ASN A 109 10.68 -1.61 -4.56
C ASN A 109 11.27 -2.89 -5.14
N ILE A 110 10.41 -3.80 -5.59
CA ILE A 110 10.78 -5.12 -6.11
C ILE A 110 11.90 -5.03 -7.18
N ASP A 111 12.92 -5.89 -7.07
CA ASP A 111 13.97 -6.02 -8.07
C ASP A 111 13.49 -6.90 -9.23
N ILE A 112 13.34 -6.29 -10.41
CA ILE A 112 12.78 -6.96 -11.57
C ILE A 112 13.75 -7.98 -12.16
N ASP A 113 15.04 -7.78 -12.00
CA ASP A 113 16.05 -8.73 -12.51
C ASP A 113 16.06 -10.00 -11.64
N ASP A 114 15.94 -9.89 -10.32
CA ASP A 114 15.74 -11.03 -9.42
C ASP A 114 14.38 -11.70 -9.64
N LEU A 115 13.32 -10.91 -9.90
CA LEU A 115 11.98 -11.44 -10.23
C LEU A 115 12.04 -12.36 -11.46
N GLU A 116 12.66 -11.92 -12.56
CA GLU A 116 12.78 -12.76 -13.77
C GLU A 116 13.54 -14.06 -13.51
N GLN A 117 14.62 -14.02 -12.73
CA GLN A 117 15.38 -15.20 -12.35
C GLN A 117 14.52 -16.20 -11.56
N LYS A 118 13.74 -15.70 -10.60
CA LYS A 118 12.87 -16.53 -9.76
C LYS A 118 11.69 -17.10 -10.53
N ILE A 119 11.11 -16.36 -11.48
CA ILE A 119 10.06 -16.87 -12.37
C ILE A 119 10.60 -18.06 -13.16
N LYS A 120 11.80 -17.93 -13.77
CA LYS A 120 12.44 -19.02 -14.52
C LYS A 120 12.71 -20.23 -13.63
N ALA A 121 13.28 -20.02 -12.44
CA ALA A 121 13.59 -21.09 -11.50
C ALA A 121 12.33 -21.87 -11.05
N VAL A 122 11.21 -21.19 -10.81
CA VAL A 122 9.94 -21.83 -10.46
C VAL A 122 9.36 -22.58 -11.66
N SER A 123 9.46 -22.01 -12.87
CA SER A 123 8.99 -22.66 -14.10
C SER A 123 9.77 -23.94 -14.42
N ASP A 124 11.09 -23.94 -14.20
CA ASP A 124 11.95 -25.10 -14.49
C ASP A 124 11.76 -26.23 -13.48
N ASN A 125 11.38 -25.92 -12.25
CA ASN A 125 11.18 -26.93 -11.19
C ASN A 125 9.85 -27.67 -11.29
N HIS A 126 8.84 -27.11 -11.96
CA HIS A 126 7.52 -27.67 -12.17
C HIS A 126 6.70 -28.06 -10.91
N ASP A 127 7.17 -27.76 -9.71
CA ASP A 127 6.45 -28.04 -8.45
C ASP A 127 5.29 -27.06 -8.22
N LEU A 128 5.43 -25.84 -8.74
CA LEU A 128 4.45 -24.75 -8.63
C LEU A 128 4.22 -24.12 -10.01
N CYS A 129 3.01 -23.58 -10.22
CA CYS A 129 2.68 -22.81 -11.42
C CYS A 129 2.92 -21.32 -11.18
N PRO A 130 3.87 -20.65 -11.87
CA PRO A 130 3.98 -19.21 -11.83
C PRO A 130 2.68 -18.56 -12.28
N LYS A 131 2.05 -17.71 -11.44
CA LYS A 131 0.71 -17.22 -11.72
C LYS A 131 0.57 -15.72 -11.63
N GLY A 132 1.28 -15.05 -10.72
CA GLY A 132 1.15 -13.62 -10.55
C GLY A 132 2.29 -12.98 -9.78
N VAL A 133 2.34 -11.66 -9.86
CA VAL A 133 3.26 -10.80 -9.12
C VAL A 133 2.42 -9.82 -8.29
N ILE A 134 2.76 -9.61 -7.03
CA ILE A 134 2.29 -8.47 -6.26
C ILE A 134 3.47 -7.50 -6.13
N ALA A 135 3.37 -6.35 -6.77
CA ALA A 135 4.32 -5.25 -6.60
C ALA A 135 3.77 -4.24 -5.60
N VAL A 136 4.64 -3.77 -4.71
CA VAL A 136 4.26 -2.87 -3.62
C VAL A 136 4.83 -1.49 -3.87
N ASP A 137 4.03 -0.45 -3.70
CA ASP A 137 4.46 0.96 -3.71
C ASP A 137 5.06 1.33 -2.36
N LEU A 138 6.22 0.75 -2.04
CA LEU A 138 6.78 0.83 -0.70
C LEU A 138 7.15 2.27 -0.33
N PHE A 139 6.79 2.67 0.90
CA PHE A 139 6.96 4.01 1.46
C PHE A 139 6.25 5.14 0.69
N GLY A 140 5.46 4.77 -0.32
CA GLY A 140 4.68 5.68 -1.14
C GLY A 140 5.23 5.91 -2.54
N LEU A 141 6.35 5.27 -2.90
CA LEU A 141 6.93 5.34 -4.24
C LEU A 141 6.35 4.22 -5.12
N PRO A 142 5.64 4.54 -6.21
CA PRO A 142 5.18 3.54 -7.17
C PRO A 142 6.35 2.71 -7.71
N ALA A 143 6.14 1.39 -7.83
CA ALA A 143 7.12 0.48 -8.41
C ALA A 143 7.31 0.75 -9.91
N ASP A 144 8.36 0.19 -10.54
CA ASP A 144 8.56 0.31 -12.00
C ASP A 144 7.54 -0.53 -12.77
N TYR A 145 6.30 -0.03 -12.81
CA TYR A 145 5.18 -0.72 -13.45
C TYR A 145 5.36 -0.89 -14.95
N LEU A 146 6.11 -0.03 -15.62
CA LEU A 146 6.36 -0.18 -17.06
C LEU A 146 7.16 -1.45 -17.36
N ARG A 147 8.21 -1.69 -16.60
CA ARG A 147 8.99 -2.94 -16.70
C ARG A 147 8.21 -4.15 -16.18
N LEU A 148 7.52 -4.01 -15.03
CA LEU A 148 6.71 -5.09 -14.45
C LEU A 148 5.64 -5.59 -15.40
N GLN A 149 4.89 -4.69 -16.06
CA GLN A 149 3.87 -5.06 -17.05
C GLN A 149 4.49 -5.82 -18.23
N SER A 150 5.69 -5.43 -18.69
CA SER A 150 6.41 -6.14 -19.75
C SER A 150 6.78 -7.56 -19.32
N VAL A 151 7.32 -7.72 -18.13
CA VAL A 151 7.69 -9.04 -17.57
C VAL A 151 6.45 -9.91 -17.36
N CYS A 152 5.40 -9.38 -16.74
CA CYS A 152 4.16 -10.12 -16.54
C CYS A 152 3.54 -10.58 -17.86
N LYS A 153 3.55 -9.74 -18.88
CA LYS A 153 3.10 -10.11 -20.23
C LYS A 153 3.95 -11.20 -20.87
N GLN A 154 5.29 -11.10 -20.73
CA GLN A 154 6.23 -12.10 -21.28
C GLN A 154 6.00 -13.49 -20.69
N PHE A 155 5.76 -13.56 -19.38
CA PHE A 155 5.59 -14.83 -18.66
C PHE A 155 4.12 -15.23 -18.44
N ASN A 156 3.17 -14.49 -19.01
CA ASN A 156 1.72 -14.70 -18.85
C ASN A 156 1.28 -14.73 -17.38
N LEU A 157 1.73 -13.74 -16.59
CA LEU A 157 1.43 -13.58 -15.17
C LEU A 157 0.44 -12.44 -14.95
N PHE A 158 -0.40 -12.55 -13.93
CA PHE A 158 -1.18 -11.44 -13.41
C PHE A 158 -0.29 -10.46 -12.64
N LEU A 159 -0.63 -9.19 -12.71
CA LEU A 159 0.00 -8.13 -11.92
C LEU A 159 -1.01 -7.54 -10.94
N VAL A 160 -0.73 -7.65 -9.66
CA VAL A 160 -1.45 -6.93 -8.59
C VAL A 160 -0.58 -5.79 -8.10
N GLU A 161 -1.14 -4.58 -8.08
CA GLU A 161 -0.51 -3.43 -7.45
C GLU A 161 -0.98 -3.31 -6.01
N ASP A 162 -0.07 -3.41 -5.05
CA ASP A 162 -0.29 -3.09 -3.65
C ASP A 162 0.04 -1.61 -3.40
N GLY A 163 -0.92 -0.74 -3.71
CA GLY A 163 -0.86 0.70 -3.51
C GLY A 163 -1.28 1.16 -2.11
N ALA A 164 -1.22 0.27 -1.09
CA ALA A 164 -1.59 0.61 0.29
C ALA A 164 -0.78 1.76 0.88
N GLN A 165 0.42 2.01 0.37
CA GLN A 165 1.25 3.16 0.70
C GLN A 165 1.36 4.14 -0.48
N GLY A 166 1.05 3.71 -1.71
CA GLY A 166 1.24 4.47 -2.93
C GLY A 166 0.13 5.43 -3.31
N PHE A 167 -1.07 5.32 -2.70
CA PHE A 167 -2.22 6.14 -3.10
C PHE A 167 -1.87 7.64 -3.09
N GLY A 168 -2.07 8.32 -4.22
CA GLY A 168 -1.67 9.70 -4.46
C GLY A 168 -0.34 9.85 -5.22
N GLY A 169 0.51 8.82 -5.22
CA GLY A 169 1.71 8.77 -6.07
C GLY A 169 1.38 8.68 -7.56
N SER A 170 2.38 8.86 -8.42
CA SER A 170 2.19 8.74 -9.87
C SER A 170 3.49 8.47 -10.63
N ILE A 171 3.37 7.92 -11.84
CA ILE A 171 4.46 7.79 -12.82
C ILE A 171 4.00 8.47 -14.11
N ASN A 172 4.74 9.49 -14.57
CA ASN A 172 4.45 10.27 -15.78
C ASN A 172 2.98 10.78 -15.82
N GLY A 173 2.46 11.19 -14.66
CA GLY A 173 1.10 11.70 -14.50
C GLY A 173 0.02 10.63 -14.33
N ARG A 174 0.31 9.35 -14.57
CA ARG A 174 -0.61 8.25 -14.28
C ARG A 174 -0.55 7.91 -12.79
N LYS A 175 -1.69 7.92 -12.12
CA LYS A 175 -1.80 7.73 -10.66
C LYS A 175 -1.51 6.28 -10.24
N ALA A 176 -0.90 6.11 -9.08
CA ALA A 176 -0.85 4.82 -8.38
C ALA A 176 -2.27 4.27 -8.15
N CYS A 177 -2.38 2.98 -7.98
CA CYS A 177 -3.63 2.21 -7.99
C CYS A 177 -4.29 2.07 -9.37
N SER A 178 -3.53 2.27 -10.47
CA SER A 178 -4.04 2.08 -11.84
C SER A 178 -3.19 1.15 -12.70
N PHE A 179 -2.10 0.59 -12.18
CA PHE A 179 -1.11 -0.12 -13.00
C PHE A 179 -1.30 -1.64 -13.08
N GLY A 180 -1.95 -2.28 -12.07
CA GLY A 180 -2.20 -3.72 -12.06
C GLY A 180 -3.39 -4.14 -12.91
N ASP A 181 -3.53 -5.45 -13.17
CA ASP A 181 -4.81 -6.04 -13.60
C ASP A 181 -5.89 -5.74 -12.57
N ILE A 182 -5.51 -5.82 -11.29
CA ILE A 182 -6.24 -5.32 -10.14
C ILE A 182 -5.24 -4.60 -9.25
N SER A 183 -5.55 -3.34 -8.90
CA SER A 183 -4.78 -2.56 -7.93
C SER A 183 -5.53 -2.48 -6.61
N THR A 184 -4.80 -2.39 -5.49
CA THR A 184 -5.39 -2.37 -4.15
C THR A 184 -4.88 -1.18 -3.35
N THR A 185 -5.65 -0.72 -2.37
CA THR A 185 -5.17 0.25 -1.37
C THR A 185 -5.76 -0.01 0.00
N SER A 186 -5.20 0.66 0.99
CA SER A 186 -5.63 0.61 2.39
C SER A 186 -6.00 2.02 2.86
N PHE A 187 -7.09 2.11 3.61
CA PHE A 187 -7.50 3.34 4.28
C PHE A 187 -7.28 3.28 5.80
N PHE A 188 -6.36 2.41 6.28
CA PHE A 188 -5.93 2.45 7.67
C PHE A 188 -5.53 3.90 8.06
N PRO A 189 -5.83 4.39 9.28
CA PRO A 189 -5.73 5.82 9.63
C PRO A 189 -4.39 6.48 9.29
N ALA A 190 -3.27 5.76 9.39
CA ALA A 190 -1.94 6.29 9.11
C ALA A 190 -1.54 6.24 7.62
N LYS A 191 -2.39 5.75 6.72
CA LYS A 191 -2.13 5.73 5.27
C LYS A 191 -2.24 7.14 4.66
N PRO A 192 -1.69 7.37 3.45
CA PRO A 192 -1.79 8.67 2.79
C PRO A 192 -3.22 9.21 2.79
N LEU A 193 -4.18 8.44 2.31
CA LEU A 193 -5.61 8.69 2.49
C LEU A 193 -6.15 7.67 3.49
N GLY A 194 -6.34 8.07 4.75
CA GLY A 194 -6.78 7.17 5.84
C GLY A 194 -8.14 7.56 6.40
N CYS A 195 -8.99 6.57 6.70
CA CYS A 195 -10.27 6.77 7.41
C CYS A 195 -10.08 6.79 8.94
N TYR A 196 -11.15 6.75 9.70
CA TYR A 196 -11.13 6.73 11.18
C TYR A 196 -11.43 5.32 11.72
N GLY A 197 -10.93 4.32 11.06
CA GLY A 197 -11.02 2.90 11.35
C GLY A 197 -10.33 2.10 10.26
N ASP A 198 -10.81 0.90 9.97
CA ASP A 198 -10.35 0.12 8.84
C ASP A 198 -11.10 0.45 7.56
N GLY A 199 -10.42 0.29 6.43
CA GLY A 199 -10.96 0.46 5.10
C GLY A 199 -9.93 0.05 4.04
N GLY A 200 -10.44 -0.23 2.84
CA GLY A 200 -9.62 -0.54 1.67
C GLY A 200 -10.43 -0.38 0.39
N ALA A 201 -9.74 -0.47 -0.73
CA ALA A 201 -10.37 -0.47 -2.06
C ALA A 201 -9.55 -1.26 -3.06
N LEU A 202 -10.24 -1.68 -4.13
CA LEU A 202 -9.67 -2.31 -5.31
C LEU A 202 -10.05 -1.48 -6.54
N PHE A 203 -9.16 -1.47 -7.53
CA PHE A 203 -9.31 -0.70 -8.75
C PHE A 203 -9.04 -1.57 -9.96
N THR A 204 -9.83 -1.45 -11.01
CA THR A 204 -9.63 -2.18 -12.27
C THR A 204 -10.39 -1.52 -13.42
N ASP A 205 -9.87 -1.65 -14.65
CA ASP A 205 -10.59 -1.27 -15.86
C ASP A 205 -11.45 -2.41 -16.43
N ASN A 206 -11.29 -3.63 -15.87
CA ASN A 206 -11.97 -4.83 -16.35
C ASN A 206 -13.36 -4.98 -15.71
N ASP A 207 -14.40 -4.99 -16.56
CA ASP A 207 -15.80 -5.09 -16.12
C ASP A 207 -16.10 -6.42 -15.40
N ASP A 208 -15.50 -7.52 -15.86
CA ASP A 208 -15.72 -8.86 -15.30
C ASP A 208 -15.07 -8.97 -13.90
N TYR A 209 -13.85 -8.45 -13.73
CA TYR A 209 -13.23 -8.38 -12.41
C TYR A 209 -14.02 -7.47 -11.47
N ALA A 210 -14.49 -6.32 -11.93
CA ALA A 210 -15.30 -5.42 -11.12
C ALA A 210 -16.60 -6.08 -10.64
N ALA A 211 -17.31 -6.78 -11.53
CA ALA A 211 -18.52 -7.53 -11.19
C ALA A 211 -18.23 -8.65 -10.18
N LEU A 212 -17.14 -9.40 -10.40
CA LEU A 212 -16.72 -10.48 -9.51
C LEU A 212 -16.33 -9.97 -8.12
N LEU A 213 -15.56 -8.89 -8.03
CA LEU A 213 -15.15 -8.26 -6.77
C LEU A 213 -16.35 -7.75 -5.97
N ARG A 214 -17.34 -7.13 -6.63
CA ARG A 214 -18.61 -6.72 -5.98
C ARG A 214 -19.38 -7.89 -5.39
N SER A 215 -19.35 -9.05 -6.04
CA SER A 215 -19.93 -10.29 -5.51
C SER A 215 -19.10 -10.84 -4.34
N LEU A 216 -17.79 -10.96 -4.51
CA LEU A 216 -16.89 -11.56 -3.52
C LEU A 216 -16.91 -10.82 -2.18
N ARG A 217 -16.95 -9.47 -2.17
CA ARG A 217 -16.97 -8.66 -0.93
C ARG A 217 -18.23 -8.82 -0.08
N VAL A 218 -19.27 -9.43 -0.62
CA VAL A 218 -20.54 -9.69 0.06
C VAL A 218 -20.92 -11.17 -0.03
N HIS A 219 -20.03 -12.04 0.43
CA HIS A 219 -20.22 -13.50 0.55
C HIS A 219 -20.39 -14.23 -0.79
N GLY A 220 -19.91 -13.68 -1.91
CA GLY A 220 -20.07 -14.29 -3.24
C GLY A 220 -21.51 -14.27 -3.75
N LYS A 221 -22.29 -13.25 -3.35
CA LYS A 221 -23.71 -13.09 -3.70
C LYS A 221 -23.93 -13.06 -5.21
N GLY A 222 -24.94 -13.79 -5.68
CA GLY A 222 -25.45 -13.75 -7.05
C GLY A 222 -26.48 -12.64 -7.27
N SER A 223 -27.32 -12.80 -8.28
CA SER A 223 -28.41 -11.87 -8.58
C SER A 223 -29.58 -11.99 -7.57
N ASP A 224 -29.83 -13.17 -7.03
CA ASP A 224 -30.80 -13.37 -5.97
C ASP A 224 -30.21 -13.02 -4.61
N LYS A 225 -31.08 -12.52 -3.70
CA LYS A 225 -30.66 -12.07 -2.37
C LYS A 225 -30.09 -13.21 -1.51
N TYR A 226 -30.60 -14.41 -1.69
CA TYR A 226 -30.26 -15.58 -0.86
C TYR A 226 -29.43 -16.64 -1.61
N ASP A 227 -29.04 -16.35 -2.87
CA ASP A 227 -28.20 -17.23 -3.66
C ASP A 227 -26.74 -16.73 -3.67
N ASN A 228 -25.88 -17.44 -2.94
CA ASN A 228 -24.43 -17.22 -2.93
C ASN A 228 -23.78 -18.17 -3.93
N VAL A 229 -23.52 -17.67 -5.13
CA VAL A 229 -23.05 -18.48 -6.28
C VAL A 229 -21.57 -18.82 -6.22
N ARG A 230 -20.83 -18.30 -5.24
CA ARG A 230 -19.42 -18.57 -4.94
C ARG A 230 -19.08 -18.29 -3.49
N LEU A 231 -17.90 -18.78 -3.05
CA LEU A 231 -17.36 -18.38 -1.75
C LEU A 231 -16.80 -16.96 -1.85
N GLY A 232 -17.10 -16.14 -0.85
CA GLY A 232 -16.66 -14.75 -0.75
C GLY A 232 -16.36 -14.37 0.69
N LEU A 233 -16.19 -13.07 0.93
CA LEU A 233 -15.90 -12.48 2.24
C LEU A 233 -17.05 -11.59 2.71
N ASN A 234 -17.11 -11.32 4.00
CA ASN A 234 -17.84 -10.20 4.55
C ASN A 234 -16.88 -9.01 4.64
N SER A 235 -16.68 -8.31 3.52
CA SER A 235 -15.67 -7.27 3.41
C SER A 235 -16.25 -6.02 2.74
N ARG A 236 -16.79 -5.12 3.56
CA ARG A 236 -17.46 -3.88 3.13
C ARG A 236 -16.85 -2.70 3.87
N LEU A 237 -16.81 -1.55 3.21
CA LEU A 237 -16.52 -0.29 3.88
C LEU A 237 -17.78 0.23 4.55
N ASP A 238 -17.68 0.61 5.83
CA ASP A 238 -18.77 1.23 6.55
C ASP A 238 -19.07 2.63 6.00
N THR A 239 -20.36 3.00 5.99
CA THR A 239 -20.81 4.32 5.49
C THR A 239 -20.19 5.48 6.25
N LEU A 240 -19.94 5.34 7.54
CA LEU A 240 -19.23 6.34 8.35
C LEU A 240 -17.80 6.56 7.85
N GLN A 241 -17.07 5.50 7.54
CA GLN A 241 -15.72 5.60 7.00
C GLN A 241 -15.70 6.18 5.59
N ALA A 242 -16.70 5.86 4.77
CA ALA A 242 -16.87 6.48 3.46
C ALA A 242 -17.08 8.00 3.56
N ALA A 243 -17.90 8.45 4.51
CA ALA A 243 -18.11 9.88 4.75
C ALA A 243 -16.82 10.62 5.18
N VAL A 244 -16.03 10.00 6.05
CA VAL A 244 -14.70 10.50 6.45
C VAL A 244 -13.76 10.63 5.25
N LEU A 245 -13.69 9.59 4.43
CA LEU A 245 -12.80 9.56 3.25
C LEU A 245 -13.22 10.60 2.20
N GLN A 246 -14.51 10.84 2.00
CA GLN A 246 -14.99 11.89 1.09
C GLN A 246 -14.54 13.29 1.52
N VAL A 247 -14.52 13.58 2.83
CA VAL A 247 -13.98 14.85 3.35
C VAL A 247 -12.49 14.95 3.03
N LYS A 248 -11.71 13.93 3.43
CA LYS A 248 -10.26 13.94 3.25
C LYS A 248 -9.85 13.97 1.77
N LEU A 249 -10.56 13.28 0.89
CA LEU A 249 -10.24 13.25 -0.54
C LEU A 249 -10.33 14.65 -1.19
N ARG A 250 -11.24 15.51 -0.72
CA ARG A 250 -11.34 16.89 -1.23
C ARG A 250 -10.09 17.74 -0.94
N HIS A 251 -9.38 17.45 0.15
CA HIS A 251 -8.17 18.18 0.58
C HIS A 251 -6.87 17.41 0.26
N PHE A 252 -7.00 16.24 -0.39
CA PHE A 252 -5.88 15.31 -0.52
C PHE A 252 -4.75 15.81 -1.43
N ASP A 253 -5.07 16.51 -2.51
CA ASP A 253 -4.05 17.08 -3.41
C ASP A 253 -3.22 18.17 -2.71
N GLU A 254 -3.82 18.95 -1.82
CA GLU A 254 -3.10 19.95 -1.00
C GLU A 254 -2.15 19.25 -0.01
N GLU A 255 -2.60 18.15 0.61
CA GLU A 255 -1.75 17.32 1.47
C GLU A 255 -0.61 16.67 0.69
N MET A 256 -0.84 16.23 -0.55
CA MET A 256 0.20 15.68 -1.43
C MET A 256 1.27 16.73 -1.78
N VAL A 257 0.87 17.97 -2.07
CA VAL A 257 1.82 19.07 -2.29
C VAL A 257 2.66 19.31 -1.03
N ALA A 258 2.02 19.34 0.14
CA ALA A 258 2.71 19.58 1.41
C ALA A 258 3.74 18.50 1.74
N VAL A 259 3.41 17.19 1.60
CA VAL A 259 4.36 16.12 1.89
C VAL A 259 5.54 16.10 0.92
N ASN A 260 5.35 16.43 -0.35
CA ASN A 260 6.45 16.53 -1.31
C ASN A 260 7.39 17.70 -0.96
N ARG A 261 6.87 18.87 -0.57
CA ARG A 261 7.67 19.99 -0.05
C ARG A 261 8.50 19.58 1.17
N ILE A 262 7.89 18.86 2.12
CA ILE A 262 8.56 18.37 3.33
C ILE A 262 9.69 17.42 2.97
N ALA A 263 9.45 16.48 2.03
CA ALA A 263 10.46 15.53 1.57
C ALA A 263 11.66 16.23 0.91
N GLU A 264 11.42 17.24 0.08
CA GLU A 264 12.49 18.06 -0.53
C GLU A 264 13.33 18.78 0.54
N LYS A 265 12.71 19.29 1.59
CA LYS A 265 13.41 19.92 2.71
C LYS A 265 14.26 18.89 3.46
N TYR A 266 13.73 17.70 3.77
CA TYR A 266 14.53 16.61 4.34
C TYR A 266 15.68 16.21 3.43
N ASN A 267 15.46 16.04 2.13
CA ASN A 267 16.51 15.71 1.17
C ASN A 267 17.64 16.74 1.21
N THR A 268 17.32 18.03 1.27
CA THR A 268 18.32 19.11 1.34
C THR A 268 19.13 19.06 2.63
N LEU A 269 18.49 18.87 3.78
CA LEU A 269 19.11 18.91 5.11
C LEU A 269 19.92 17.62 5.43
N LEU A 270 19.55 16.49 4.84
CA LEU A 270 20.13 15.17 5.13
C LEU A 270 21.14 14.70 4.07
N LYS A 271 21.25 15.41 2.96
CA LYS A 271 22.20 15.08 1.90
C LYS A 271 23.64 14.98 2.42
N GLY A 272 24.29 13.84 2.19
CA GLY A 272 25.66 13.56 2.62
C GLY A 272 25.81 13.13 4.08
N LYS A 273 24.74 13.12 4.88
CA LYS A 273 24.75 12.63 6.25
C LYS A 273 24.30 11.17 6.36
N VAL A 274 23.27 10.81 5.61
CA VAL A 274 22.67 9.47 5.53
C VAL A 274 22.29 9.17 4.08
N THR A 275 21.96 7.91 3.78
CA THR A 275 21.36 7.58 2.48
C THR A 275 19.88 7.98 2.51
N ILE A 276 19.53 8.91 1.63
CA ILE A 276 18.14 9.38 1.45
C ILE A 276 17.45 8.56 0.36
N PRO A 277 16.08 8.49 0.37
CA PRO A 277 15.33 7.78 -0.66
C PRO A 277 15.52 8.43 -2.04
N GLU A 278 15.63 7.60 -3.06
CA GLU A 278 15.73 8.05 -4.45
C GLU A 278 14.36 8.04 -5.12
N ILE A 279 14.04 9.13 -5.82
CA ILE A 279 12.79 9.26 -6.58
C ILE A 279 13.16 9.32 -8.07
N PRO A 280 12.79 8.30 -8.87
CA PRO A 280 13.03 8.30 -10.31
C PRO A 280 12.35 9.48 -11.02
N GLU A 281 12.96 9.93 -12.12
CA GLU A 281 12.41 11.02 -12.94
C GLU A 281 10.97 10.69 -13.41
N GLY A 282 10.11 11.69 -13.42
CA GLY A 282 8.70 11.53 -13.80
C GLY A 282 7.84 10.85 -12.74
N THR A 283 8.39 10.51 -11.58
CA THR A 283 7.65 9.85 -10.49
C THR A 283 7.36 10.81 -9.35
N ILE A 284 6.17 10.71 -8.77
CA ILE A 284 5.76 11.42 -7.54
C ILE A 284 5.47 10.36 -6.48
N SER A 285 6.10 10.50 -5.31
CA SER A 285 5.81 9.65 -4.15
C SER A 285 4.69 10.25 -3.30
N SER A 286 3.87 9.39 -2.71
CA SER A 286 2.90 9.81 -1.69
C SER A 286 3.53 10.05 -0.32
N TRP A 287 4.80 9.66 -0.15
CA TRP A 287 5.53 9.81 1.11
C TRP A 287 4.77 9.27 2.32
N ALA A 288 4.19 8.09 2.17
CA ALA A 288 3.58 7.39 3.31
C ALA A 288 4.55 7.28 4.49
N GLN A 289 5.84 7.10 4.18
CA GLN A 289 6.98 7.23 5.09
C GLN A 289 8.14 7.95 4.38
N TYR A 290 8.90 8.75 5.12
CA TYR A 290 10.21 9.24 4.70
C TYR A 290 11.28 8.36 5.36
N THR A 291 11.88 7.44 4.61
CA THR A 291 12.75 6.39 5.12
C THR A 291 14.18 6.59 4.65
N ILE A 292 15.10 6.74 5.59
CA ILE A 292 16.55 6.85 5.38
C ILE A 292 17.25 5.52 5.66
N GLN A 293 18.50 5.38 5.19
CA GLN A 293 19.37 4.25 5.57
C GLN A 293 20.63 4.77 6.28
N THR A 294 21.01 4.09 7.34
CA THR A 294 22.25 4.34 8.08
C THR A 294 22.73 3.07 8.79
N ASP A 295 24.03 2.84 8.82
CA ASP A 295 24.63 1.69 9.52
C ASP A 295 24.46 1.79 11.05
N ASN A 296 24.37 3.02 11.59
CA ASN A 296 24.17 3.29 13.01
C ASN A 296 22.68 3.51 13.35
N ARG A 297 21.76 2.76 12.71
CA ARG A 297 20.32 2.91 12.82
C ARG A 297 19.81 2.93 14.28
N ASP A 298 20.26 1.99 15.09
CA ASP A 298 19.77 1.84 16.47
C ASP A 298 20.26 2.98 17.38
N GLU A 299 21.50 3.45 17.18
CA GLU A 299 22.04 4.62 17.90
C GLU A 299 21.30 5.90 17.50
N LEU A 300 21.04 6.09 16.21
CA LEU A 300 20.25 7.22 15.73
C LEU A 300 18.84 7.19 16.27
N GLN A 301 18.18 6.02 16.30
CA GLN A 301 16.86 5.86 16.86
C GLN A 301 16.83 6.20 18.36
N ALA A 302 17.83 5.76 19.11
CA ALA A 302 17.96 6.08 20.54
C ALA A 302 18.17 7.59 20.76
N ARG A 303 18.98 8.25 19.93
CA ARG A 303 19.22 9.71 19.98
C ARG A 303 17.95 10.51 19.72
N LEU A 304 17.20 10.15 18.67
CA LEU A 304 15.92 10.77 18.36
C LEU A 304 14.92 10.60 19.51
N LYS A 305 14.82 9.38 20.04
CA LYS A 305 13.95 9.08 21.20
C LYS A 305 14.31 9.89 22.44
N ALA A 306 15.60 10.10 22.73
CA ALA A 306 16.05 10.91 23.86
C ALA A 306 15.67 12.41 23.71
N ALA A 307 15.42 12.86 22.48
CA ALA A 307 14.94 14.19 22.15
C ALA A 307 13.41 14.26 21.93
N ASP A 308 12.65 13.24 22.37
CA ASP A 308 11.20 13.13 22.18
C ASP A 308 10.75 13.21 20.71
N ILE A 309 11.61 12.78 19.77
CA ILE A 309 11.30 12.68 18.34
C ILE A 309 10.94 11.23 18.00
N PRO A 310 9.71 10.96 17.56
CA PRO A 310 9.30 9.61 17.19
C PRO A 310 9.98 9.19 15.88
N SER A 311 10.43 7.95 15.83
CA SER A 311 10.94 7.30 14.61
C SER A 311 10.56 5.83 14.60
N MET A 312 10.45 5.23 13.42
CA MET A 312 9.95 3.87 13.24
C MET A 312 10.85 3.06 12.32
N VAL A 313 10.95 1.76 12.57
CA VAL A 313 11.63 0.83 11.68
C VAL A 313 10.60 0.05 10.87
N TYR A 314 10.52 0.32 9.60
CA TYR A 314 9.69 -0.40 8.61
C TYR A 314 10.62 -1.00 7.54
N TYR A 315 10.94 -2.32 7.61
CA TYR A 315 10.51 -3.32 8.58
C TYR A 315 11.73 -3.99 9.20
N PRO A 316 11.70 -4.36 10.50
CA PRO A 316 12.87 -4.92 11.18
C PRO A 316 13.14 -6.39 10.80
N ARG A 317 12.28 -6.99 9.98
CA ARG A 317 12.36 -8.39 9.57
C ARG A 317 11.77 -8.58 8.19
N THR A 318 12.48 -9.30 7.31
CA THR A 318 12.00 -9.64 5.97
C THR A 318 10.89 -10.71 6.02
N MET A 319 10.13 -10.86 4.95
CA MET A 319 9.05 -11.87 4.85
C MET A 319 9.60 -13.29 5.00
N SER A 320 10.72 -13.60 4.34
CA SER A 320 11.40 -14.90 4.43
C SER A 320 11.86 -15.26 5.85
N ARG A 321 12.03 -14.25 6.74
CA ARG A 321 12.39 -14.46 8.16
C ARG A 321 11.19 -14.46 9.12
N GLN A 322 9.98 -14.26 8.61
CA GLN A 322 8.78 -14.36 9.44
C GLN A 322 8.54 -15.82 9.85
N THR A 323 8.25 -16.04 11.12
CA THR A 323 7.99 -17.39 11.66
C THR A 323 6.84 -18.09 10.91
N ALA A 324 5.83 -17.33 10.48
CA ALA A 324 4.70 -17.84 9.72
C ALA A 324 5.11 -18.48 8.38
N PHE A 325 6.22 -18.03 7.77
CA PHE A 325 6.73 -18.52 6.50
C PHE A 325 7.96 -19.44 6.62
N SER A 326 8.37 -19.81 7.84
CA SER A 326 9.53 -20.68 8.05
C SER A 326 9.44 -22.04 7.37
N HIS A 327 8.22 -22.56 7.18
CA HIS A 327 7.97 -23.83 6.50
C HIS A 327 8.31 -23.81 5.00
N LEU A 328 8.38 -22.62 4.38
CA LEU A 328 8.74 -22.46 2.96
C LEU A 328 10.24 -22.65 2.70
N ASN A 329 11.08 -22.61 3.73
CA ASN A 329 12.54 -22.77 3.67
C ASN A 329 13.24 -21.84 2.64
N GLN A 330 12.63 -20.70 2.30
CA GLN A 330 13.23 -19.73 1.39
C GLN A 330 14.32 -18.95 2.11
N LYS A 331 15.46 -18.75 1.43
CA LYS A 331 16.56 -17.94 1.97
C LYS A 331 16.20 -16.45 1.89
N PRO A 332 16.59 -15.63 2.87
CA PRO A 332 16.43 -14.19 2.80
C PRO A 332 17.14 -13.60 1.59
N CYS A 333 16.51 -12.63 0.96
CA CYS A 333 17.07 -11.87 -0.12
C CYS A 333 18.13 -10.89 0.42
N PRO A 334 19.34 -10.78 -0.19
CA PRO A 334 20.46 -10.07 0.41
C PRO A 334 20.20 -8.58 0.67
N VAL A 335 19.56 -7.88 -0.28
CA VAL A 335 19.28 -6.44 -0.15
C VAL A 335 18.18 -6.23 0.90
N ALA A 336 17.10 -7.01 0.84
CA ALA A 336 16.02 -6.96 1.82
C ALA A 336 16.53 -7.21 3.26
N ASP A 337 17.42 -8.20 3.45
CA ASP A 337 18.01 -8.51 4.76
C ASP A 337 18.90 -7.37 5.29
N ARG A 338 19.66 -6.69 4.40
CA ARG A 338 20.42 -5.50 4.77
C ARG A 338 19.51 -4.34 5.15
N LEU A 339 18.50 -4.04 4.33
CA LEU A 339 17.56 -2.94 4.58
C LEU A 339 16.84 -3.11 5.92
N SER A 340 16.46 -4.33 6.29
CA SER A 340 15.83 -4.60 7.59
C SER A 340 16.67 -4.16 8.80
N LYS A 341 17.99 -4.00 8.62
CA LYS A 341 18.95 -3.60 9.66
C LYS A 341 19.31 -2.12 9.60
N THR A 342 19.16 -1.46 8.46
CA THR A 342 19.68 -0.11 8.21
C THR A 342 18.62 0.97 8.05
N VAL A 343 17.35 0.63 7.75
CA VAL A 343 16.29 1.62 7.53
C VAL A 343 15.77 2.25 8.82
N LEU A 344 15.46 3.54 8.75
CA LEU A 344 14.76 4.29 9.79
C LEU A 344 13.83 5.31 9.13
N SER A 345 12.55 5.29 9.52
CA SER A 345 11.57 6.26 9.04
C SER A 345 11.44 7.43 10.01
N LEU A 346 11.48 8.63 9.46
CA LEU A 346 11.36 9.90 10.17
C LEU A 346 9.90 10.39 10.18
N PRO A 347 9.53 11.34 11.08
CA PRO A 347 8.20 11.94 11.07
C PRO A 347 7.85 12.49 9.69
N MET A 348 6.67 12.11 9.18
CA MET A 348 6.22 12.51 7.85
C MET A 348 4.70 12.64 7.81
N HIS A 349 4.21 13.88 7.69
CA HIS A 349 2.80 14.20 7.51
C HIS A 349 2.65 15.65 7.00
N PRO A 350 1.53 16.01 6.33
CA PRO A 350 1.38 17.31 5.65
C PRO A 350 1.41 18.54 6.59
N TYR A 351 1.28 18.33 7.89
CA TYR A 351 1.21 19.37 8.91
C TYR A 351 2.53 19.61 9.67
N LEU A 352 3.66 19.04 9.24
CA LEU A 352 4.98 19.33 9.80
C LEU A 352 5.39 20.77 9.50
N THR A 353 5.86 21.48 10.53
CA THR A 353 6.45 22.81 10.36
C THR A 353 7.91 22.72 9.94
N ASP A 354 8.42 23.81 9.37
CA ASP A 354 9.82 23.89 8.97
C ASP A 354 10.78 23.75 10.16
N GLU A 355 10.42 24.28 11.33
CA GLU A 355 11.17 24.15 12.58
C GLU A 355 11.21 22.70 13.08
N GLU A 356 10.09 21.98 12.97
CA GLU A 356 10.04 20.57 13.33
C GLU A 356 10.97 19.72 12.43
N ILE A 357 10.98 20.00 11.11
CA ILE A 357 11.85 19.31 10.15
C ILE A 357 13.32 19.61 10.44
N GLU A 358 13.68 20.88 10.71
CA GLU A 358 15.04 21.30 11.05
C GLU A 358 15.50 20.68 12.37
N THR A 359 14.61 20.60 13.36
CA THR A 359 14.89 19.92 14.64
C THR A 359 15.23 18.46 14.44
N VAL A 360 14.45 17.72 13.63
CA VAL A 360 14.74 16.31 13.30
C VAL A 360 16.09 16.20 12.60
N ALA A 361 16.34 17.01 11.56
CA ALA A 361 17.55 16.95 10.76
C ALA A 361 18.83 17.36 11.51
N SER A 362 18.71 18.17 12.56
CA SER A 362 19.85 18.58 13.38
C SER A 362 20.41 17.46 14.26
N LEU A 363 19.62 16.42 14.49
CA LEU A 363 20.02 15.23 15.26
C LEU A 363 20.57 14.10 14.38
N ILE A 364 20.56 14.27 13.07
CA ILE A 364 21.09 13.34 12.09
C ILE A 364 22.40 13.89 11.51
#